data_2b7a443b63ede6dc0d52a6f28e27c279
#
_entry.id   2b7a443b63ede6dc0d52a6f28e27c279
#
_cell.length_a   1.000
_cell.length_b   1.000
_cell.length_c   1.000
_cell.angle_alpha   90.00
_cell.angle_beta   90.00
_cell.angle_gamma   90.00
#
_symmetry.space_group_name_H-M   'P 1'
#
loop_
_entity.id
_entity.type
_entity.pdbx_description
1 polymer ?
#
loop_
_entity_poly.entity_id
_entity_poly.type
_entity_poly.pdbx_seq_one_letter_code
_entity_poly.pdbx_strand_id
1 'polypeptide(L)'
;TGYLSSTGKCFDIGIATNLALSDFKKTGNPFSGNADPRKAGNGCLMRLAPIPLYFYPDLKLTVEMAGENARTTHGALECIEASKLFAAILHQALSGANKQNILLTHGVGDLGSAGLQAIAQGAYFNKPIDQIKGSGYVVESLEAALWCFYTTESFEQAILAAANLGDDADTTAAICGQLAGAFYGENNIPNHWLNALHQRE
;
A
#
# COMPACT_ATOMS: atom_id res chain seq x y z
N THR A 1 -4.05 21.35 8.19
CA THR A 1 -4.34 21.78 9.58
C THR A 1 -3.66 20.89 10.61
N GLY A 2 -3.43 19.61 10.35
CA GLY A 2 -2.85 18.64 11.31
C GLY A 2 -3.87 18.01 12.26
N TYR A 3 -5.16 18.14 11.98
CA TYR A 3 -6.18 17.34 12.65
C TYR A 3 -5.87 15.86 12.49
N LEU A 4 -5.90 15.08 13.52
CA LEU A 4 -5.47 13.68 13.58
C LEU A 4 -3.95 13.42 13.44
N SER A 5 -3.11 14.44 13.39
CA SER A 5 -1.67 14.21 13.52
C SER A 5 -1.28 14.06 15.00
N SER A 6 -0.20 13.33 15.27
CA SER A 6 0.31 13.09 16.65
C SER A 6 0.67 14.37 17.40
N THR A 7 0.96 15.47 16.67
CA THR A 7 1.35 16.76 17.23
C THR A 7 0.25 17.82 17.18
N GLY A 8 -0.91 17.52 16.56
CA GLY A 8 -1.95 18.51 16.26
C GLY A 8 -1.57 19.52 15.16
N LYS A 9 -0.38 19.41 14.57
CA LYS A 9 0.09 20.25 13.47
C LYS A 9 0.39 19.41 12.24
N CYS A 10 0.14 19.96 11.04
CA CYS A 10 0.54 19.30 9.82
C CYS A 10 2.06 19.28 9.70
N PHE A 11 2.65 18.11 9.54
CA PHE A 11 4.06 17.90 9.29
C PHE A 11 4.22 16.79 8.28
N ASP A 12 5.37 16.74 7.62
CA ASP A 12 5.80 15.68 6.70
C ASP A 12 4.75 15.28 5.64
N ILE A 13 4.07 16.27 5.08
CA ILE A 13 3.14 16.02 3.96
C ILE A 13 3.92 15.80 2.67
N GLY A 14 3.73 14.66 2.02
CA GLY A 14 4.36 14.34 0.73
C GLY A 14 4.04 15.36 -0.36
N ILE A 15 5.01 15.63 -1.22
CA ILE A 15 4.90 16.66 -2.30
C ILE A 15 3.68 16.38 -3.19
N ALA A 16 3.49 15.13 -3.65
CA ALA A 16 2.36 14.75 -4.50
C ALA A 16 1.01 15.04 -3.83
N THR A 17 0.87 14.67 -2.56
CA THR A 17 -0.34 14.92 -1.77
C THR A 17 -0.59 16.42 -1.59
N ASN A 18 0.43 17.20 -1.26
CA ASN A 18 0.30 18.64 -1.07
C ASN A 18 -0.14 19.34 -2.36
N LEU A 19 0.46 19.01 -3.50
CA LEU A 19 0.09 19.57 -4.80
C LEU A 19 -1.36 19.21 -5.16
N ALA A 20 -1.75 17.94 -5.02
CA ALA A 20 -3.11 17.51 -5.32
C ALA A 20 -4.16 18.21 -4.44
N LEU A 21 -3.91 18.33 -3.13
CA LEU A 21 -4.81 19.05 -2.23
C LEU A 21 -4.88 20.56 -2.58
N SER A 22 -3.77 21.15 -3.00
CA SER A 22 -3.74 22.54 -3.45
C SER A 22 -4.55 22.75 -4.73
N ASP A 23 -4.48 21.81 -5.67
CA ASP A 23 -5.25 21.85 -6.92
C ASP A 23 -6.73 21.58 -6.67
N PHE A 24 -7.06 20.62 -5.81
CA PHE A 24 -8.44 20.41 -5.38
C PHE A 24 -9.05 21.68 -4.76
N LYS A 25 -8.30 22.37 -3.93
CA LYS A 25 -8.75 23.63 -3.32
C LYS A 25 -9.08 24.72 -4.32
N LYS A 26 -8.35 24.76 -5.46
CA LYS A 26 -8.54 25.75 -6.54
C LYS A 26 -9.66 25.38 -7.49
N THR A 27 -9.78 24.08 -7.80
CA THR A 27 -10.62 23.59 -8.92
C THR A 27 -11.90 22.90 -8.47
N GLY A 28 -11.94 22.35 -7.24
CA GLY A 28 -12.99 21.47 -6.77
C GLY A 28 -12.96 20.06 -7.39
N ASN A 29 -11.98 19.76 -8.26
CA ASN A 29 -11.84 18.43 -8.86
C ASN A 29 -11.25 17.44 -7.85
N PRO A 30 -11.97 16.38 -7.43
CA PRO A 30 -11.44 15.39 -6.49
C PRO A 30 -10.30 14.56 -7.05
N PHE A 31 -10.19 14.43 -8.37
CA PHE A 31 -9.12 13.68 -9.04
C PHE A 31 -7.98 14.62 -9.47
N SER A 32 -7.32 15.17 -8.48
CA SER A 32 -6.23 16.15 -8.66
C SER A 32 -4.83 15.51 -8.64
N GLY A 33 -4.74 14.19 -8.59
CA GLY A 33 -3.47 13.45 -8.67
C GLY A 33 -2.76 13.67 -10.00
N ASN A 34 -1.45 13.95 -9.93
CA ASN A 34 -0.64 14.11 -11.13
C ASN A 34 -0.53 12.79 -11.91
N ALA A 35 -0.82 12.83 -13.22
CA ALA A 35 -0.80 11.66 -14.10
C ALA A 35 0.56 11.43 -14.82
N ASP A 36 1.58 12.25 -14.57
CA ASP A 36 2.92 12.07 -15.15
C ASP A 36 3.54 10.75 -14.63
N PRO A 37 3.90 9.80 -15.52
CA PRO A 37 4.51 8.52 -15.10
C PRO A 37 5.77 8.70 -14.21
N ARG A 38 6.53 9.77 -14.40
CA ARG A 38 7.72 10.10 -13.60
C ARG A 38 7.38 10.51 -12.15
N LYS A 39 6.09 10.63 -11.83
CA LYS A 39 5.58 11.00 -10.51
C LYS A 39 4.83 9.84 -9.82
N ALA A 40 5.10 8.62 -10.24
CA ALA A 40 4.47 7.41 -9.70
C ALA A 40 5.02 7.06 -8.29
N GLY A 41 4.65 7.85 -7.29
CA GLY A 41 5.00 7.63 -5.89
C GLY A 41 4.07 6.64 -5.17
N ASN A 42 4.54 6.08 -4.06
CA ASN A 42 3.88 5.03 -3.28
C ASN A 42 2.82 5.53 -2.27
N GLY A 43 2.63 6.83 -2.12
CA GLY A 43 1.73 7.41 -1.12
C GLY A 43 0.25 7.00 -1.28
N CYS A 44 -0.18 6.52 -2.45
CA CYS A 44 -1.51 5.93 -2.63
C CYS A 44 -1.64 4.56 -1.96
N LEU A 45 -0.55 3.77 -1.87
CA LEU A 45 -0.54 2.45 -1.26
C LEU A 45 -0.55 2.51 0.27
N MET A 46 0.27 3.38 0.88
CA MET A 46 0.41 3.41 2.34
C MET A 46 -0.89 3.73 3.10
N ARG A 47 -1.88 4.32 2.43
CA ARG A 47 -3.18 4.71 3.01
C ARG A 47 -4.35 3.88 2.51
N LEU A 48 -4.11 2.76 1.83
CA LEU A 48 -5.14 2.04 1.06
C LEU A 48 -6.09 1.21 1.91
N ALA A 49 -5.64 0.71 3.06
CA ALA A 49 -6.39 -0.25 3.90
C ALA A 49 -7.87 0.07 4.16
N PRO A 50 -8.29 1.33 4.38
CA PRO A 50 -9.71 1.65 4.57
C PRO A 50 -10.61 1.23 3.41
N ILE A 51 -10.10 1.19 2.17
CA ILE A 51 -10.89 0.84 0.99
C ILE A 51 -11.31 -0.64 1.02
N PRO A 52 -10.39 -1.63 1.06
CA PRO A 52 -10.79 -3.02 1.14
C PRO A 52 -11.58 -3.36 2.42
N LEU A 53 -11.31 -2.70 3.54
CA LEU A 53 -12.08 -2.91 4.77
C LEU A 53 -13.53 -2.45 4.64
N TYR A 54 -13.78 -1.32 3.97
CA TYR A 54 -15.11 -0.74 3.84
C TYR A 54 -15.97 -1.47 2.79
N PHE A 55 -15.36 -1.87 1.66
CA PHE A 55 -16.10 -2.47 0.55
C PHE A 55 -16.14 -4.01 0.58
N TYR A 56 -15.47 -4.65 1.53
CA TYR A 56 -15.56 -6.10 1.71
C TYR A 56 -17.04 -6.52 1.97
N PRO A 57 -17.56 -7.60 1.35
CA PRO A 57 -16.86 -8.61 0.53
C PRO A 57 -16.92 -8.36 -1.00
N ASP A 58 -17.30 -7.18 -1.48
CA ASP A 58 -17.39 -6.89 -2.92
C ASP A 58 -16.01 -6.59 -3.52
N LEU A 59 -15.38 -7.61 -4.11
CA LEU A 59 -14.07 -7.48 -4.74
C LEU A 59 -14.07 -6.47 -5.89
N LYS A 60 -15.11 -6.48 -6.74
CA LYS A 60 -15.18 -5.60 -7.91
C LYS A 60 -15.21 -4.14 -7.47
N LEU A 61 -16.08 -3.81 -6.53
CA LEU A 61 -16.19 -2.46 -5.99
C LEU A 61 -14.94 -2.05 -5.21
N THR A 62 -14.33 -2.98 -4.45
CA THR A 62 -13.04 -2.77 -3.76
C THR A 62 -11.95 -2.32 -4.74
N VAL A 63 -11.78 -3.05 -5.84
CA VAL A 63 -10.76 -2.77 -6.86
C VAL A 63 -11.04 -1.45 -7.58
N GLU A 64 -12.29 -1.18 -7.94
CA GLU A 64 -12.71 0.07 -8.57
C GLU A 64 -12.40 1.27 -7.67
N MET A 65 -12.86 1.23 -6.43
CA MET A 65 -12.68 2.32 -5.46
C MET A 65 -11.21 2.52 -5.05
N ALA A 66 -10.40 1.48 -5.06
CA ALA A 66 -8.95 1.61 -4.86
C ALA A 66 -8.29 2.45 -5.95
N GLY A 67 -8.66 2.23 -7.21
CA GLY A 67 -8.20 3.05 -8.33
C GLY A 67 -8.65 4.51 -8.23
N GLU A 68 -9.92 4.74 -7.87
CA GLU A 68 -10.45 6.10 -7.68
C GLU A 68 -9.78 6.82 -6.49
N ASN A 69 -9.52 6.10 -5.39
CA ASN A 69 -8.76 6.63 -4.25
C ASN A 69 -7.35 7.07 -4.65
N ALA A 70 -6.64 6.27 -5.44
CA ALA A 70 -5.31 6.63 -5.94
C ALA A 70 -5.35 7.95 -6.72
N ARG A 71 -6.31 8.13 -7.63
CA ARG A 71 -6.47 9.31 -8.49
C ARG A 71 -6.63 10.62 -7.72
N THR A 72 -7.05 10.57 -6.48
CA THR A 72 -7.20 11.78 -5.67
C THR A 72 -5.87 12.52 -5.44
N THR A 73 -4.75 11.79 -5.37
CA THR A 73 -3.41 12.38 -5.12
C THR A 73 -2.31 11.85 -6.04
N HIS A 74 -2.47 10.65 -6.60
CA HIS A 74 -1.48 9.94 -7.42
C HIS A 74 -2.17 9.42 -8.69
N GLY A 75 -2.21 10.25 -9.74
CA GLY A 75 -2.95 9.96 -10.97
C GLY A 75 -2.15 9.19 -12.03
N ALA A 76 -0.87 8.88 -11.80
CA ALA A 76 -0.08 8.05 -12.73
C ALA A 76 -0.71 6.65 -12.86
N LEU A 77 -0.69 6.08 -14.08
CA LEU A 77 -1.32 4.78 -14.36
C LEU A 77 -0.81 3.69 -13.42
N GLU A 78 0.49 3.63 -13.18
CA GLU A 78 1.08 2.64 -12.26
C GLU A 78 0.58 2.79 -10.82
N CYS A 79 0.29 4.01 -10.35
CA CYS A 79 -0.29 4.21 -9.02
C CYS A 79 -1.72 3.67 -8.93
N ILE A 80 -2.51 3.87 -9.98
CA ILE A 80 -3.90 3.38 -10.07
C ILE A 80 -3.90 1.85 -10.12
N GLU A 81 -3.09 1.26 -11.00
CA GLU A 81 -2.99 -0.20 -11.16
C GLU A 81 -2.41 -0.88 -9.93
N ALA A 82 -1.35 -0.33 -9.31
CA ALA A 82 -0.78 -0.85 -8.07
C ALA A 82 -1.78 -0.82 -6.93
N SER A 83 -2.58 0.25 -6.81
CA SER A 83 -3.63 0.35 -5.80
C SER A 83 -4.74 -0.69 -6.02
N LYS A 84 -5.15 -0.93 -7.26
CA LYS A 84 -6.11 -1.97 -7.61
C LYS A 84 -5.59 -3.36 -7.27
N LEU A 85 -4.34 -3.67 -7.67
CA LEU A 85 -3.69 -4.95 -7.38
C LEU A 85 -3.55 -5.17 -5.87
N PHE A 86 -3.06 -4.19 -5.14
CA PHE A 86 -2.88 -4.31 -3.70
C PHE A 86 -4.21 -4.42 -2.94
N ALA A 87 -5.26 -3.71 -3.38
CA ALA A 87 -6.61 -3.85 -2.80
C ALA A 87 -7.19 -5.26 -3.00
N ALA A 88 -6.97 -5.88 -4.17
CA ALA A 88 -7.39 -7.25 -4.41
C ALA A 88 -6.63 -8.24 -3.51
N ILE A 89 -5.32 -8.05 -3.32
CA ILE A 89 -4.48 -8.83 -2.39
C ILE A 89 -5.02 -8.69 -0.96
N LEU A 90 -5.29 -7.48 -0.49
CA LEU A 90 -5.86 -7.23 0.84
C LEU A 90 -7.25 -7.86 1.00
N HIS A 91 -8.09 -7.79 -0.02
CA HIS A 91 -9.40 -8.42 -0.01
C HIS A 91 -9.29 -9.94 0.16
N GLN A 92 -8.34 -10.60 -0.53
CA GLN A 92 -8.08 -12.03 -0.38
C GLN A 92 -7.56 -12.37 1.03
N ALA A 93 -6.70 -11.53 1.61
CA ALA A 93 -6.24 -11.71 2.98
C ALA A 93 -7.41 -11.64 3.98
N LEU A 94 -8.32 -10.67 3.83
CA LEU A 94 -9.53 -10.54 4.64
C LEU A 94 -10.50 -11.73 4.48
N SER A 95 -10.48 -12.42 3.35
CA SER A 95 -11.30 -13.62 3.12
C SER A 95 -10.73 -14.88 3.77
N GLY A 96 -9.55 -14.80 4.40
CA GLY A 96 -8.90 -15.95 5.05
C GLY A 96 -8.20 -16.89 4.07
N ALA A 97 -7.85 -16.43 2.86
CA ALA A 97 -7.09 -17.23 1.91
C ALA A 97 -5.67 -17.52 2.43
N ASN A 98 -5.06 -18.61 1.97
CA ASN A 98 -3.66 -18.90 2.32
C ASN A 98 -2.69 -17.92 1.64
N LYS A 99 -1.49 -17.81 2.20
CA LYS A 99 -0.47 -16.83 1.77
C LYS A 99 -0.18 -16.86 0.27
N GLN A 100 -0.03 -18.05 -0.31
CA GLN A 100 0.26 -18.20 -1.73
C GLN A 100 -0.90 -17.75 -2.63
N ASN A 101 -2.13 -18.10 -2.26
CA ASN A 101 -3.33 -17.69 -3.01
C ASN A 101 -3.56 -16.18 -2.96
N ILE A 102 -3.27 -15.55 -1.81
CA ILE A 102 -3.34 -14.09 -1.65
C ILE A 102 -2.41 -13.39 -2.64
N LEU A 103 -1.17 -13.87 -2.75
CA LEU A 103 -0.10 -13.20 -3.51
C LEU A 103 -0.17 -13.46 -5.02
N LEU A 104 -0.88 -14.51 -5.46
CA LEU A 104 -1.16 -14.81 -6.87
C LEU A 104 -2.60 -14.43 -7.25
N THR A 105 -3.02 -13.25 -6.82
CA THR A 105 -4.39 -12.78 -6.97
C THR A 105 -4.73 -12.46 -8.43
N HIS A 106 -5.91 -12.95 -8.86
CA HIS A 106 -6.55 -12.64 -10.12
C HIS A 106 -7.76 -11.71 -9.89
N GLY A 107 -8.19 -10.99 -10.92
CA GLY A 107 -9.43 -10.20 -10.86
C GLY A 107 -9.25 -8.67 -10.88
N VAL A 108 -8.03 -8.20 -11.16
CA VAL A 108 -7.73 -6.76 -11.31
C VAL A 108 -7.84 -6.26 -12.77
N GLY A 109 -8.12 -7.16 -13.72
CA GLY A 109 -8.09 -6.86 -15.16
C GLY A 109 -6.66 -6.83 -15.71
N ASP A 110 -6.53 -6.31 -16.93
CA ASP A 110 -5.23 -6.17 -17.58
C ASP A 110 -4.45 -5.01 -16.94
N LEU A 111 -3.19 -5.28 -16.59
CA LEU A 111 -2.25 -4.29 -16.10
C LEU A 111 -1.38 -3.79 -17.25
N GLY A 112 -1.26 -2.47 -17.43
CA GLY A 112 -0.41 -1.86 -18.46
C GLY A 112 1.07 -1.84 -18.09
N SER A 113 1.39 -1.82 -16.80
CA SER A 113 2.78 -1.82 -16.31
C SER A 113 3.36 -3.23 -16.29
N ALA A 114 4.48 -3.43 -17.02
CA ALA A 114 5.20 -4.70 -17.02
C ALA A 114 5.72 -5.08 -15.61
N GLY A 115 6.10 -4.09 -14.79
CA GLY A 115 6.50 -4.31 -13.40
C GLY A 115 5.37 -4.86 -12.55
N LEU A 116 4.16 -4.30 -12.67
CA LEU A 116 2.98 -4.79 -11.95
C LEU A 116 2.50 -6.15 -12.46
N GLN A 117 2.61 -6.42 -13.77
CA GLN A 117 2.37 -7.76 -14.33
C GLN A 117 3.30 -8.80 -13.69
N ALA A 118 4.60 -8.49 -13.60
CA ALA A 118 5.58 -9.36 -12.97
C ALA A 118 5.27 -9.60 -11.47
N ILE A 119 4.87 -8.56 -10.74
CA ILE A 119 4.42 -8.68 -9.34
C ILE A 119 3.21 -9.59 -9.24
N ALA A 120 2.18 -9.39 -10.04
CA ALA A 120 0.97 -10.20 -10.04
C ALA A 120 1.23 -11.69 -10.34
N GLN A 121 2.31 -11.99 -11.09
CA GLN A 121 2.78 -13.35 -11.39
C GLN A 121 3.73 -13.93 -10.34
N GLY A 122 4.04 -13.19 -9.27
CA GLY A 122 4.93 -13.66 -8.20
C GLY A 122 6.41 -13.68 -8.58
N ALA A 123 6.84 -12.86 -9.54
CA ALA A 123 8.24 -12.84 -10.01
C ALA A 123 9.24 -12.50 -8.88
N TYR A 124 8.77 -11.87 -7.81
CA TYR A 124 9.58 -11.53 -6.62
C TYR A 124 9.82 -12.71 -5.68
N PHE A 125 9.09 -13.82 -5.78
CA PHE A 125 9.20 -14.96 -4.84
C PHE A 125 10.62 -15.51 -4.69
N ASN A 126 11.38 -15.53 -5.77
CA ASN A 126 12.74 -16.08 -5.81
C ASN A 126 13.83 -14.99 -5.89
N LYS A 127 13.47 -13.72 -5.73
CA LYS A 127 14.47 -12.64 -5.72
C LYS A 127 15.27 -12.66 -4.42
N PRO A 128 16.62 -12.55 -4.48
CA PRO A 128 17.43 -12.30 -3.30
C PRO A 128 17.23 -10.85 -2.83
N ILE A 129 17.52 -10.61 -1.55
CA ILE A 129 17.30 -9.32 -0.87
C ILE A 129 17.98 -8.13 -1.57
N ASP A 130 19.13 -8.33 -2.17
CA ASP A 130 19.90 -7.30 -2.87
C ASP A 130 19.24 -6.81 -4.18
N GLN A 131 18.22 -7.51 -4.65
CA GLN A 131 17.38 -7.12 -5.79
C GLN A 131 16.04 -6.47 -5.38
N ILE A 132 15.76 -6.40 -4.09
CA ILE A 132 14.53 -5.78 -3.55
C ILE A 132 14.84 -4.35 -3.12
N LYS A 133 14.02 -3.39 -3.57
CA LYS A 133 14.21 -1.98 -3.27
C LYS A 133 12.99 -1.39 -2.59
N GLY A 134 13.17 -0.87 -1.38
CA GLY A 134 12.14 -0.14 -0.63
C GLY A 134 12.07 1.35 -1.01
N SER A 135 12.12 1.67 -2.30
CA SER A 135 12.14 3.06 -2.76
C SER A 135 10.76 3.74 -2.72
N GLY A 136 10.71 5.06 -2.89
CA GLY A 136 9.47 5.82 -3.02
C GLY A 136 8.69 5.57 -4.32
N TYR A 137 9.22 4.77 -5.27
CA TYR A 137 8.52 4.40 -6.50
C TYR A 137 7.49 3.30 -6.23
N VAL A 138 6.26 3.51 -6.69
CA VAL A 138 5.09 2.70 -6.34
C VAL A 138 5.26 1.20 -6.63
N VAL A 139 5.91 0.84 -7.74
CA VAL A 139 6.11 -0.57 -8.15
C VAL A 139 7.15 -1.24 -7.28
N GLU A 140 8.31 -0.59 -7.05
CA GLU A 140 9.38 -1.13 -6.19
C GLU A 140 8.90 -1.25 -4.73
N SER A 141 8.18 -0.26 -4.21
CA SER A 141 7.64 -0.27 -2.85
C SER A 141 6.59 -1.39 -2.66
N LEU A 142 5.71 -1.62 -3.65
CA LEU A 142 4.77 -2.74 -3.59
C LEU A 142 5.49 -4.09 -3.63
N GLU A 143 6.44 -4.26 -4.56
CA GLU A 143 7.24 -5.50 -4.65
C GLU A 143 7.95 -5.79 -3.33
N ALA A 144 8.60 -4.78 -2.76
CA ALA A 144 9.33 -4.91 -1.50
C ALA A 144 8.42 -5.33 -0.33
N ALA A 145 7.26 -4.69 -0.20
CA ALA A 145 6.29 -5.02 0.85
C ALA A 145 5.75 -6.45 0.71
N LEU A 146 5.42 -6.88 -0.51
CA LEU A 146 4.95 -8.24 -0.79
C LEU A 146 6.05 -9.28 -0.58
N TRP A 147 7.29 -8.98 -0.96
CA TRP A 147 8.44 -9.85 -0.72
C TRP A 147 8.71 -10.04 0.77
N CYS A 148 8.70 -8.95 1.56
CA CYS A 148 8.88 -9.03 3.02
C CYS A 148 7.78 -9.86 3.67
N PHE A 149 6.53 -9.70 3.26
CA PHE A 149 5.43 -10.52 3.73
C PHE A 149 5.61 -11.99 3.32
N TYR A 150 5.99 -12.27 2.07
CA TYR A 150 6.17 -13.62 1.56
C TYR A 150 7.27 -14.41 2.28
N THR A 151 8.41 -13.78 2.53
CA THR A 151 9.63 -14.42 3.07
C THR A 151 9.64 -14.57 4.59
N THR A 152 8.60 -14.11 5.30
CA THR A 152 8.52 -14.11 6.77
C THR A 152 7.30 -14.87 7.28
N GLU A 153 7.31 -15.31 8.54
CA GLU A 153 6.26 -16.17 9.10
C GLU A 153 5.44 -15.52 10.23
N SER A 154 5.67 -14.23 10.53
CA SER A 154 4.90 -13.50 11.54
C SER A 154 4.72 -12.04 11.15
N PHE A 155 3.75 -11.37 11.79
CA PHE A 155 3.54 -9.93 11.65
C PHE A 155 4.82 -9.16 11.97
N GLU A 156 5.44 -9.44 13.13
CA GLU A 156 6.65 -8.76 13.58
C GLU A 156 7.80 -8.91 12.58
N GLN A 157 8.06 -10.14 12.12
CA GLN A 157 9.12 -10.40 11.15
C GLN A 157 8.88 -9.65 9.84
N ALA A 158 7.64 -9.60 9.34
CA ALA A 158 7.31 -8.91 8.10
C ALA A 158 7.57 -7.40 8.21
N ILE A 159 7.16 -6.78 9.32
CA ILE A 159 7.37 -5.35 9.53
C ILE A 159 8.86 -5.03 9.71
N LEU A 160 9.59 -5.83 10.49
CA LEU A 160 11.03 -5.63 10.70
C LEU A 160 11.81 -5.84 9.40
N ALA A 161 11.45 -6.84 8.58
CA ALA A 161 12.06 -7.03 7.27
C ALA A 161 11.86 -5.80 6.38
N ALA A 162 10.63 -5.27 6.30
CA ALA A 162 10.32 -4.09 5.49
C ALA A 162 11.05 -2.82 5.99
N ALA A 163 11.07 -2.59 7.30
CA ALA A 163 11.75 -1.45 7.89
C ALA A 163 13.29 -1.51 7.69
N ASN A 164 13.87 -2.71 7.70
CA ASN A 164 15.31 -2.90 7.53
C ASN A 164 15.79 -2.87 6.06
N LEU A 165 14.89 -2.79 5.08
CA LEU A 165 15.29 -2.56 3.69
C LEU A 165 15.94 -1.17 3.48
N GLY A 166 15.62 -0.21 4.34
CA GLY A 166 16.09 1.16 4.20
C GLY A 166 15.28 1.96 3.17
N ASP A 167 15.88 3.00 2.61
CA ASP A 167 15.21 3.93 1.68
C ASP A 167 13.93 4.52 2.30
N ASP A 168 12.77 4.31 1.67
CA ASP A 168 11.45 4.72 2.15
C ASP A 168 10.85 3.64 3.08
N ALA A 169 11.58 3.36 4.16
CA ALA A 169 11.36 2.24 5.06
C ALA A 169 10.01 2.31 5.79
N ASP A 170 9.60 3.49 6.23
CA ASP A 170 8.34 3.71 6.94
C ASP A 170 7.14 3.45 6.03
N THR A 171 7.15 3.95 4.80
CA THR A 171 6.10 3.71 3.81
C THR A 171 6.07 2.23 3.39
N THR A 172 7.23 1.61 3.12
CA THR A 172 7.29 0.18 2.78
C THR A 172 6.79 -0.70 3.92
N ALA A 173 7.15 -0.38 5.16
CA ALA A 173 6.64 -1.09 6.35
C ALA A 173 5.14 -0.84 6.55
N ALA A 174 4.62 0.35 6.27
CA ALA A 174 3.18 0.62 6.33
C ALA A 174 2.39 -0.19 5.29
N ILE A 175 2.89 -0.32 4.06
CA ILE A 175 2.27 -1.16 3.02
C ILE A 175 2.30 -2.64 3.45
N CYS A 176 3.46 -3.14 3.87
CA CYS A 176 3.60 -4.51 4.38
C CYS A 176 2.67 -4.77 5.57
N GLY A 177 2.55 -3.81 6.48
CA GLY A 177 1.73 -3.89 7.68
C GLY A 177 0.23 -4.02 7.41
N GLN A 178 -0.29 -3.38 6.35
CA GLN A 178 -1.68 -3.56 5.94
C GLN A 178 -1.96 -5.02 5.60
N LEU A 179 -1.07 -5.65 4.81
CA LEU A 179 -1.22 -7.04 4.40
C LEU A 179 -0.98 -8.02 5.56
N ALA A 180 0.10 -7.81 6.31
CA ALA A 180 0.41 -8.65 7.46
C ALA A 180 -0.67 -8.56 8.54
N GLY A 181 -1.23 -7.37 8.79
CA GLY A 181 -2.34 -7.17 9.71
C GLY A 181 -3.63 -7.86 9.27
N ALA A 182 -3.98 -7.76 7.97
CA ALA A 182 -5.13 -8.45 7.41
C ALA A 182 -4.99 -9.99 7.47
N PHE A 183 -3.78 -10.51 7.31
CA PHE A 183 -3.51 -11.94 7.29
C PHE A 183 -3.34 -12.55 8.68
N TYR A 184 -2.50 -11.94 9.52
CA TYR A 184 -2.18 -12.50 10.85
C TYR A 184 -3.17 -12.06 11.94
N GLY A 185 -3.89 -10.95 11.76
CA GLY A 185 -4.82 -10.38 12.74
C GLY A 185 -4.13 -9.58 13.84
N GLU A 186 -4.92 -8.76 14.55
CA GLU A 186 -4.46 -7.85 15.60
C GLU A 186 -3.74 -8.57 16.75
N ASN A 187 -4.22 -9.75 17.14
CA ASN A 187 -3.66 -10.52 18.24
C ASN A 187 -2.20 -10.96 18.03
N ASN A 188 -1.70 -10.90 16.79
CA ASN A 188 -0.33 -11.23 16.43
C ASN A 188 0.58 -10.00 16.33
N ILE A 189 0.06 -8.80 16.59
CA ILE A 189 0.86 -7.58 16.72
C ILE A 189 1.52 -7.57 18.09
N PRO A 190 2.85 -7.34 18.20
CA PRO A 190 3.51 -7.31 19.50
C PRO A 190 2.89 -6.29 20.46
N ASN A 191 2.56 -6.71 21.66
CA ASN A 191 1.89 -5.85 22.65
C ASN A 191 2.67 -4.57 22.98
N HIS A 192 4.01 -4.63 22.97
CA HIS A 192 4.83 -3.45 23.23
C HIS A 192 4.74 -2.42 22.10
N TRP A 193 4.49 -2.83 20.85
CA TRP A 193 4.20 -1.90 19.75
C TRP A 193 2.83 -1.27 19.91
N LEU A 194 1.81 -2.09 20.23
CA LEU A 194 0.46 -1.59 20.46
C LEU A 194 0.43 -0.56 21.60
N ASN A 195 1.19 -0.80 22.68
CA ASN A 195 1.25 0.10 23.83
C ASN A 195 2.04 1.40 23.54
N ALA A 196 2.87 1.41 22.50
CA ALA A 196 3.62 2.59 22.06
C ALA A 196 2.83 3.47 21.06
N LEU A 197 1.68 3.00 20.55
CA LEU A 197 0.88 3.78 19.61
C LEU A 197 0.29 5.02 20.28
N HIS A 198 0.45 6.17 19.62
CA HIS A 198 -0.19 7.42 20.03
C HIS A 198 -1.69 7.36 19.72
N GLN A 199 -2.54 7.81 20.67
CA GLN A 199 -4.00 7.88 20.50
C GLN A 199 -4.65 6.52 20.16
N ARG A 200 -4.18 5.44 20.79
CA ARG A 200 -4.76 4.10 20.62
C ARG A 200 -6.19 3.96 21.17
N GLU A 201 -6.60 4.82 22.12
CA GLU A 201 -7.92 4.79 22.79
C GLU A 201 -9.05 5.30 21.91
#